data_d94ec6ee8cffaf57835112c16fffdf39
#
_entry.id   d94ec6ee8cffaf57835112c16fffdf39
#
_cell.length_a   1.000
_cell.length_b   1.000
_cell.length_c   1.000
_cell.angle_alpha   90.00
_cell.angle_beta   90.00
_cell.angle_gamma   90.00
#
_symmetry.space_group_name_H-M   'P 1'
#
loop_
_entity.id
_entity.type
_entity.pdbx_description
1 polymer ?
#
loop_
_entity_poly.entity_id
_entity_poly.type
_entity_poly.pdbx_seq_one_letter_code
_entity_poly.pdbx_strand_id
1 'polypeptide(L)'
;MNPFRAEGVWLRCALHAHTTNSDGELAPELLVRHYEWAGYDVLAITDHWARTVEPSTKKLLVIPSTELNAYAPTREHDAHVLAFGLAVDPVLPEGNFAPLEEVVAWIAENGGVPYLAHTYWSGLRAEQWWDCPGLYGIEVWNSGCELELGRGDSSIHWDEALEHGRPFFALATDDSHHPGYDSGFASTWVRVREKTQDAVLDALRTGMFYGSTGPEIRDIEVNDGDVVVRCSPAEAVTLYSGRWRGARANAGRLGYPNHSEIIERDDDGLITAARLFRPYEAPYGRVEVLDRSGNKAWSNPLWTA
;
A
#
# COMPACT_ATOMS: atom_id res chain seq x y z
N MET A 1 -4.07 8.86 11.76
CA MET A 1 -4.59 10.13 11.16
C MET A 1 -5.49 9.79 9.98
N ASN A 2 -6.45 10.65 9.62
CA ASN A 2 -7.34 10.39 8.47
C ASN A 2 -6.91 11.25 7.26
N PRO A 3 -6.32 10.65 6.20
CA PRO A 3 -5.82 11.40 5.04
C PRO A 3 -6.93 12.11 4.26
N PHE A 4 -8.17 11.62 4.34
CA PHE A 4 -9.31 12.20 3.62
C PHE A 4 -9.80 13.53 4.23
N ARG A 5 -9.42 13.81 5.48
CA ARG A 5 -9.76 15.06 6.19
C ARG A 5 -8.58 16.01 6.33
N ALA A 6 -7.40 15.62 5.84
CA ALA A 6 -6.22 16.47 5.87
C ALA A 6 -6.20 17.46 4.70
N GLU A 7 -5.63 18.65 4.93
CA GLU A 7 -5.34 19.60 3.86
C GLU A 7 -4.21 19.08 2.95
N GLY A 8 -4.25 19.44 1.66
CA GLY A 8 -3.20 19.10 0.71
C GLY A 8 -3.74 18.59 -0.62
N VAL A 9 -2.86 17.96 -1.38
CA VAL A 9 -3.13 17.32 -2.67
C VAL A 9 -2.91 15.84 -2.59
N TRP A 10 -3.61 15.08 -3.43
CA TRP A 10 -3.33 13.66 -3.63
C TRP A 10 -2.27 13.51 -4.71
N LEU A 11 -1.25 12.70 -4.46
CA LEU A 11 -0.23 12.31 -5.42
C LEU A 11 -0.39 10.83 -5.76
N ARG A 12 -0.39 10.52 -7.05
CA ARG A 12 -0.38 9.15 -7.56
C ARG A 12 1.06 8.63 -7.57
N CYS A 13 1.34 7.60 -6.78
CA CYS A 13 2.69 7.10 -6.57
C CYS A 13 2.83 5.66 -7.09
N ALA A 14 3.90 5.40 -7.86
CA ALA A 14 4.45 4.08 -8.15
C ALA A 14 5.60 3.85 -7.17
N LEU A 15 5.44 2.92 -6.24
CA LEU A 15 6.38 2.74 -5.11
C LEU A 15 7.17 1.44 -5.17
N HIS A 16 7.02 0.63 -6.25
CA HIS A 16 7.80 -0.57 -6.48
C HIS A 16 7.99 -0.75 -7.99
N ALA A 17 9.21 -0.58 -8.47
CA ALA A 17 9.55 -0.72 -9.89
C ALA A 17 11.06 -0.91 -10.07
N HIS A 18 11.44 -1.73 -11.05
CA HIS A 18 12.80 -2.15 -11.32
C HIS A 18 13.31 -1.62 -12.67
N THR A 19 14.64 -1.43 -12.75
CA THR A 19 15.34 -0.98 -13.95
C THR A 19 16.43 -1.98 -14.34
N THR A 20 17.14 -1.67 -15.43
CA THR A 20 18.34 -2.45 -15.83
C THR A 20 19.50 -2.38 -14.84
N ASN A 21 19.38 -1.62 -13.75
CA ASN A 21 20.36 -1.65 -12.65
C ASN A 21 20.19 -2.87 -11.74
N SER A 22 19.04 -3.56 -11.85
CA SER A 22 18.82 -4.91 -11.31
C SER A 22 18.30 -5.84 -12.42
N ASP A 23 17.03 -6.14 -12.45
CA ASP A 23 16.39 -7.12 -13.31
C ASP A 23 15.18 -6.59 -14.09
N GLY A 24 14.95 -5.29 -14.07
CA GLY A 24 13.96 -4.64 -14.91
C GLY A 24 14.39 -4.47 -16.37
N GLU A 25 13.43 -4.30 -17.25
CA GLU A 25 13.68 -4.21 -18.72
C GLU A 25 14.15 -2.82 -19.16
N LEU A 26 13.68 -1.75 -18.53
CA LEU A 26 13.99 -0.39 -18.94
C LEU A 26 15.20 0.19 -18.20
N ALA A 27 16.01 0.95 -18.93
CA ALA A 27 17.01 1.81 -18.29
C ALA A 27 16.33 2.86 -17.40
N PRO A 28 16.98 3.33 -16.30
CA PRO A 28 16.36 4.21 -15.32
C PRO A 28 15.69 5.45 -15.92
N GLU A 29 16.34 6.14 -16.86
CA GLU A 29 15.80 7.33 -17.50
C GLU A 29 14.58 7.02 -18.40
N LEU A 30 14.47 5.81 -18.93
CA LEU A 30 13.29 5.36 -19.70
C LEU A 30 12.13 5.00 -18.78
N LEU A 31 12.40 4.40 -17.63
CA LEU A 31 11.39 4.13 -16.60
C LEU A 31 10.78 5.44 -16.07
N VAL A 32 11.60 6.45 -15.78
CA VAL A 32 11.15 7.80 -15.39
C VAL A 32 10.20 8.39 -16.43
N ARG A 33 10.56 8.32 -17.72
CA ARG A 33 9.69 8.81 -18.82
C ARG A 33 8.40 8.03 -18.94
N HIS A 34 8.44 6.72 -18.74
CA HIS A 34 7.27 5.83 -18.77
C HIS A 34 6.26 6.24 -17.72
N TYR A 35 6.66 6.37 -16.45
CA TYR A 35 5.75 6.76 -15.36
C TYR A 35 5.30 8.23 -15.44
N GLU A 36 6.15 9.14 -15.94
CA GLU A 36 5.71 10.51 -16.22
C GLU A 36 4.62 10.54 -17.29
N TRP A 37 4.79 9.78 -18.38
CA TRP A 37 3.80 9.66 -19.46
C TRP A 37 2.51 8.99 -18.97
N ALA A 38 2.61 7.99 -18.10
CA ALA A 38 1.48 7.30 -17.48
C ALA A 38 0.72 8.16 -16.44
N GLY A 39 1.20 9.39 -16.16
CA GLY A 39 0.52 10.37 -15.31
C GLY A 39 0.71 10.14 -13.82
N TYR A 40 1.81 9.53 -13.42
CA TYR A 40 2.20 9.45 -12.02
C TYR A 40 2.86 10.75 -11.54
N ASP A 41 2.73 11.03 -10.25
CA ASP A 41 3.34 12.18 -9.57
C ASP A 41 4.66 11.84 -8.90
N VAL A 42 4.79 10.58 -8.43
CA VAL A 42 5.95 10.07 -7.68
C VAL A 42 6.32 8.69 -8.21
N LEU A 43 7.63 8.46 -8.35
CA LEU A 43 8.23 7.16 -8.64
C LEU A 43 9.31 6.86 -7.61
N ALA A 44 9.21 5.72 -6.92
CA ALA A 44 10.32 5.11 -6.20
C ALA A 44 10.92 4.01 -7.08
N ILE A 45 12.19 4.16 -7.45
CA ILE A 45 12.93 3.11 -8.14
C ILE A 45 13.53 2.22 -7.05
N THR A 46 13.18 0.93 -7.09
CA THR A 46 13.48 -0.04 -6.03
C THR A 46 14.31 -1.20 -6.53
N ASP A 47 15.30 -0.92 -7.38
CA ASP A 47 16.22 -1.94 -7.87
C ASP A 47 16.80 -2.79 -6.73
N HIS A 48 16.95 -4.10 -6.96
CA HIS A 48 17.52 -5.02 -5.99
C HIS A 48 18.96 -4.62 -5.64
N TRP A 49 19.21 -4.33 -4.36
CA TRP A 49 20.53 -3.98 -3.80
C TRP A 49 21.21 -2.78 -4.46
N ALA A 50 20.47 -2.02 -5.24
CA ALA A 50 21.00 -0.84 -5.94
C ALA A 50 20.10 0.38 -5.63
N ARG A 51 20.67 1.43 -5.08
CA ARG A 51 20.01 2.71 -4.93
C ARG A 51 20.14 3.50 -6.24
N THR A 52 19.19 3.31 -7.14
CA THR A 52 19.15 4.06 -8.39
C THR A 52 18.74 5.51 -8.15
N VAL A 53 19.58 6.45 -8.56
CA VAL A 53 19.35 7.88 -8.41
C VAL A 53 19.17 8.51 -9.79
N GLU A 54 17.93 8.89 -10.08
CA GLU A 54 17.56 9.63 -11.28
C GLU A 54 17.01 11.02 -10.93
N PRO A 55 17.27 12.03 -11.75
CA PRO A 55 16.73 13.34 -11.48
C PRO A 55 15.20 13.37 -11.64
N SER A 56 14.52 14.03 -10.70
CA SER A 56 13.11 14.35 -10.85
C SER A 56 12.88 15.25 -12.06
N THR A 57 11.73 15.06 -12.71
CA THR A 57 11.29 15.96 -13.78
C THR A 57 10.40 17.08 -13.22
N LYS A 58 9.85 17.94 -14.09
CA LYS A 58 8.87 18.95 -13.64
C LYS A 58 7.55 18.35 -13.16
N LYS A 59 7.22 17.15 -13.63
CA LYS A 59 5.94 16.49 -13.33
C LYS A 59 6.10 15.31 -12.37
N LEU A 60 7.19 14.54 -12.47
CA LEU A 60 7.44 13.33 -11.70
C LEU A 60 8.57 13.56 -10.66
N LEU A 61 8.26 13.39 -9.40
CA LEU A 61 9.23 13.30 -8.31
C LEU A 61 9.81 11.89 -8.29
N VAL A 62 11.14 11.75 -8.37
CA VAL A 62 11.83 10.46 -8.23
C VAL A 62 12.43 10.37 -6.85
N ILE A 63 12.15 9.27 -6.14
CA ILE A 63 12.66 8.99 -4.80
C ILE A 63 13.69 7.86 -4.88
N PRO A 64 14.97 8.09 -4.56
CA PRO A 64 15.98 7.05 -4.50
C PRO A 64 15.62 6.00 -3.46
N SER A 65 15.46 4.76 -3.90
CA SER A 65 15.00 3.65 -3.08
C SER A 65 15.73 2.36 -3.49
N THR A 66 15.48 1.27 -2.80
CA THR A 66 15.98 -0.06 -3.17
C THR A 66 15.07 -1.13 -2.58
N GLU A 67 15.12 -2.33 -3.11
CA GLU A 67 14.56 -3.53 -2.52
C GLU A 67 15.69 -4.41 -2.00
N LEU A 68 15.60 -4.80 -0.71
CA LEU A 68 16.62 -5.58 -0.01
C LEU A 68 16.06 -6.93 0.41
N ASN A 69 16.80 -8.00 0.13
CA ASN A 69 16.49 -9.32 0.66
C ASN A 69 16.81 -9.40 2.15
N ALA A 70 15.93 -10.06 2.88
CA ALA A 70 16.07 -10.40 4.28
C ALA A 70 15.57 -11.84 4.50
N TYR A 71 15.65 -12.37 5.71
CA TYR A 71 14.98 -13.60 6.07
C TYR A 71 14.17 -13.45 7.36
N ALA A 72 13.03 -14.14 7.44
CA ALA A 72 12.14 -14.09 8.59
C ALA A 72 11.35 -15.42 8.78
N PRO A 73 11.47 -16.14 9.92
CA PRO A 73 12.46 -16.02 10.99
C PRO A 73 13.73 -16.79 10.68
N THR A 74 13.79 -17.57 9.62
CA THR A 74 14.93 -18.41 9.23
C THR A 74 15.32 -18.16 7.79
N ARG A 75 16.54 -18.56 7.40
CA ARG A 75 17.05 -18.40 6.02
C ARG A 75 16.27 -19.16 4.94
N GLU A 76 15.32 -20.01 5.33
CA GLU A 76 14.42 -20.70 4.40
C GLU A 76 13.20 -19.84 3.99
N HIS A 77 13.00 -18.70 4.67
CA HIS A 77 11.89 -17.78 4.44
C HIS A 77 12.45 -16.45 3.93
N ASP A 78 12.48 -16.31 2.62
CA ASP A 78 12.92 -15.07 1.95
C ASP A 78 11.87 -13.97 2.15
N ALA A 79 12.36 -12.79 2.51
CA ALA A 79 11.56 -11.59 2.72
C ALA A 79 12.21 -10.44 1.97
N HIS A 80 11.41 -9.65 1.27
CA HIS A 80 11.89 -8.47 0.57
C HIS A 80 11.42 -7.20 1.28
N VAL A 81 12.32 -6.24 1.43
CA VAL A 81 12.06 -4.99 2.15
C VAL A 81 12.30 -3.80 1.22
N LEU A 82 11.25 -3.07 0.92
CA LEU A 82 11.33 -1.79 0.23
C LEU A 82 11.90 -0.74 1.18
N ALA A 83 12.95 -0.06 0.75
CA ALA A 83 13.64 0.99 1.51
C ALA A 83 13.49 2.32 0.78
N PHE A 84 12.50 3.12 1.18
CA PHE A 84 12.21 4.39 0.52
C PHE A 84 13.08 5.53 1.04
N GLY A 85 13.68 6.31 0.14
CA GLY A 85 14.36 7.56 0.48
C GLY A 85 15.72 7.37 1.15
N LEU A 86 16.44 6.30 0.82
CA LEU A 86 17.78 6.07 1.35
C LEU A 86 18.76 7.18 0.97
N ALA A 87 19.58 7.59 1.95
CA ALA A 87 20.64 8.60 1.77
C ALA A 87 21.93 7.99 1.20
N VAL A 88 22.14 6.69 1.37
CA VAL A 88 23.36 5.96 1.01
C VAL A 88 23.06 4.72 0.20
N ASP A 89 24.06 4.23 -0.52
CA ASP A 89 23.94 2.95 -1.21
C ASP A 89 23.90 1.78 -0.21
N PRO A 90 23.18 0.69 -0.53
CA PRO A 90 23.08 -0.45 0.37
C PRO A 90 24.47 -1.09 0.63
N VAL A 91 24.83 -1.15 1.88
CA VAL A 91 26.01 -1.87 2.37
C VAL A 91 25.61 -2.66 3.59
N LEU A 92 25.23 -3.91 3.41
CA LEU A 92 24.94 -4.83 4.50
C LEU A 92 26.09 -5.81 4.69
N PRO A 93 26.46 -6.14 5.94
CA PRO A 93 27.45 -7.18 6.19
C PRO A 93 26.93 -8.55 5.75
N GLU A 94 27.83 -9.34 5.21
CA GLU A 94 27.63 -10.76 4.82
C GLU A 94 26.60 -11.02 3.70
N GLY A 95 26.97 -10.69 2.45
CA GLY A 95 26.44 -11.35 1.26
C GLY A 95 24.93 -11.29 1.06
N ASN A 96 24.35 -10.12 1.19
CA ASN A 96 22.96 -9.82 0.78
C ASN A 96 21.83 -10.58 1.51
N PHE A 97 22.06 -11.14 2.70
CA PHE A 97 21.04 -11.87 3.45
C PHE A 97 21.24 -11.72 4.96
N ALA A 98 20.43 -10.89 5.59
CA ALA A 98 20.42 -10.66 7.05
C ALA A 98 19.02 -10.92 7.63
N PRO A 99 18.89 -11.08 8.97
CA PRO A 99 17.58 -11.11 9.62
C PRO A 99 16.75 -9.87 9.28
N LEU A 100 15.44 -10.04 9.17
CA LEU A 100 14.52 -8.94 8.82
C LEU A 100 14.71 -7.71 9.72
N GLU A 101 14.86 -7.92 11.02
CA GLU A 101 15.02 -6.85 11.99
C GLU A 101 16.31 -6.05 11.78
N GLU A 102 17.40 -6.71 11.36
CA GLU A 102 18.66 -6.04 11.07
C GLU A 102 18.57 -5.20 9.79
N VAL A 103 17.92 -5.71 8.75
CA VAL A 103 17.68 -4.99 7.49
C VAL A 103 16.80 -3.76 7.75
N VAL A 104 15.70 -3.92 8.49
CA VAL A 104 14.78 -2.83 8.85
C VAL A 104 15.49 -1.76 9.70
N ALA A 105 16.30 -2.17 10.69
CA ALA A 105 17.08 -1.25 11.51
C ALA A 105 18.10 -0.48 10.67
N TRP A 106 18.82 -1.15 9.78
CA TRP A 106 19.78 -0.52 8.89
C TRP A 106 19.12 0.53 7.96
N ILE A 107 17.94 0.20 7.38
CA ILE A 107 17.18 1.14 6.56
C ILE A 107 16.83 2.40 7.38
N ALA A 108 16.32 2.24 8.59
CA ALA A 108 15.92 3.34 9.45
C ALA A 108 17.13 4.22 9.87
N GLU A 109 18.27 3.62 10.21
CA GLU A 109 19.52 4.32 10.56
C GLU A 109 20.08 5.15 9.39
N ASN A 110 19.79 4.72 8.14
CA ASN A 110 20.20 5.42 6.93
C ASN A 110 19.09 6.33 6.33
N GLY A 111 18.08 6.70 7.15
CA GLY A 111 17.05 7.68 6.83
C GLY A 111 15.89 7.14 6.01
N GLY A 112 15.91 5.85 5.63
CA GLY A 112 14.88 5.21 4.83
C GLY A 112 13.59 4.91 5.60
N VAL A 113 12.56 4.56 4.85
CA VAL A 113 11.25 4.11 5.37
C VAL A 113 11.01 2.68 4.90
N PRO A 114 11.11 1.66 5.80
CA PRO A 114 10.97 0.26 5.42
C PRO A 114 9.51 -0.21 5.34
N TYR A 115 9.21 -0.95 4.27
CA TYR A 115 7.97 -1.69 4.06
C TYR A 115 8.27 -3.11 3.59
N LEU A 116 7.51 -4.10 4.05
CA LEU A 116 7.66 -5.48 3.63
C LEU A 116 6.90 -5.71 2.32
N ALA A 117 7.59 -6.20 1.30
CA ALA A 117 7.03 -6.47 -0.01
C ALA A 117 6.26 -7.80 -0.03
N HIS A 118 5.27 -7.90 -0.88
CA HIS A 118 4.55 -9.09 -1.38
C HIS A 118 4.54 -10.33 -0.45
N THR A 119 4.09 -10.17 0.80
CA THR A 119 4.18 -11.23 1.84
C THR A 119 3.53 -12.56 1.46
N TYR A 120 2.42 -12.52 0.68
CA TYR A 120 1.77 -13.75 0.21
C TYR A 120 2.58 -14.48 -0.86
N TRP A 121 3.16 -13.74 -1.80
CA TRP A 121 4.04 -14.32 -2.83
C TRP A 121 5.28 -14.96 -2.20
N SER A 122 5.91 -14.30 -1.25
CA SER A 122 7.05 -14.81 -0.46
C SER A 122 6.69 -16.01 0.44
N GLY A 123 5.41 -16.33 0.60
CA GLY A 123 4.95 -17.42 1.47
C GLY A 123 5.15 -17.15 2.96
N LEU A 124 5.28 -15.89 3.35
CA LEU A 124 5.41 -15.47 4.73
C LEU A 124 4.05 -15.51 5.44
N ARG A 125 4.05 -15.88 6.72
CA ARG A 125 2.91 -15.75 7.62
C ARG A 125 3.05 -14.49 8.44
N ALA A 126 1.94 -13.89 8.89
CA ALA A 126 1.97 -12.65 9.63
C ALA A 126 2.80 -12.74 10.92
N GLU A 127 2.75 -13.86 11.65
CA GLU A 127 3.53 -14.09 12.86
C GLU A 127 5.06 -14.06 12.66
N GLN A 128 5.54 -14.17 11.44
CA GLN A 128 6.97 -14.15 11.13
C GLN A 128 7.56 -12.75 11.05
N TRP A 129 6.70 -11.70 10.95
CA TRP A 129 7.16 -10.32 10.75
C TRP A 129 6.40 -9.25 11.56
N TRP A 130 5.19 -9.53 12.10
CA TRP A 130 4.39 -8.49 12.76
C TRP A 130 5.04 -7.88 14.00
N ASP A 131 6.00 -8.56 14.63
CA ASP A 131 6.76 -8.04 15.77
C ASP A 131 8.07 -7.34 15.36
N CYS A 132 8.38 -7.22 14.05
CA CYS A 132 9.60 -6.56 13.56
C CYS A 132 9.58 -5.06 13.92
N PRO A 133 10.53 -4.59 14.76
CA PRO A 133 10.57 -3.20 15.18
C PRO A 133 10.99 -2.29 14.01
N GLY A 134 10.33 -1.14 13.87
CA GLY A 134 10.67 -0.14 12.85
C GLY A 134 10.03 -0.37 11.48
N LEU A 135 9.41 -1.53 11.24
CA LEU A 135 8.64 -1.78 10.03
C LEU A 135 7.34 -0.97 10.04
N TYR A 136 7.05 -0.20 8.99
CA TYR A 136 5.87 0.66 8.91
C TYR A 136 4.65 -0.05 8.34
N GLY A 137 4.83 -1.03 7.49
CA GLY A 137 3.71 -1.74 6.86
C GLY A 137 4.15 -2.75 5.81
N ILE A 138 3.19 -3.15 4.99
CA ILE A 138 3.37 -4.16 3.94
C ILE A 138 2.79 -3.67 2.61
N GLU A 139 3.08 -4.38 1.54
CA GLU A 139 2.25 -4.34 0.34
C GLU A 139 1.00 -5.19 0.56
N VAL A 140 -0.18 -4.55 0.55
CA VAL A 140 -1.46 -5.26 0.56
C VAL A 140 -1.78 -5.83 -0.80
N TRP A 141 -1.28 -5.18 -1.84
CA TRP A 141 -1.41 -5.60 -3.22
C TRP A 141 -0.10 -5.40 -3.99
N ASN A 142 0.27 -6.41 -4.77
CA ASN A 142 1.40 -6.38 -5.69
C ASN A 142 0.96 -6.97 -7.03
N SER A 143 0.93 -6.13 -8.08
CA SER A 143 0.38 -6.52 -9.39
C SER A 143 1.28 -7.51 -10.14
N GLY A 144 2.61 -7.40 -10.02
CA GLY A 144 3.55 -8.34 -10.62
C GLY A 144 3.36 -9.75 -10.08
N CYS A 145 3.29 -9.89 -8.76
CA CYS A 145 3.02 -11.16 -8.08
C CYS A 145 1.64 -11.74 -8.41
N GLU A 146 0.63 -10.87 -8.61
CA GLU A 146 -0.70 -11.31 -9.06
C GLU A 146 -0.65 -11.85 -10.49
N LEU A 147 0.00 -11.15 -11.40
CA LEU A 147 0.15 -11.56 -12.81
C LEU A 147 0.97 -12.85 -12.94
N GLU A 148 1.99 -13.03 -12.10
CA GLU A 148 2.88 -14.19 -12.15
C GLU A 148 2.20 -15.47 -11.60
N LEU A 149 1.66 -15.41 -10.38
CA LEU A 149 1.19 -16.60 -9.64
C LEU A 149 -0.21 -16.48 -9.02
N GLY A 150 -0.91 -15.35 -9.18
CA GLY A 150 -2.18 -15.09 -8.47
C GLY A 150 -1.97 -14.92 -6.96
N ARG A 151 -0.82 -14.36 -6.54
CA ARG A 151 -0.46 -14.17 -5.13
C ARG A 151 -0.20 -12.72 -4.77
N GLY A 152 -0.88 -11.79 -5.43
CA GLY A 152 -0.73 -10.37 -5.20
C GLY A 152 -1.48 -9.83 -3.98
N ASP A 153 -2.57 -10.48 -3.53
CA ASP A 153 -3.43 -10.00 -2.43
C ASP A 153 -2.97 -10.52 -1.06
N SER A 154 -2.31 -9.68 -0.29
CA SER A 154 -1.82 -9.94 1.07
C SER A 154 -2.76 -9.39 2.17
N SER A 155 -4.01 -9.07 1.85
CA SER A 155 -4.95 -8.44 2.80
C SER A 155 -5.22 -9.29 4.05
N ILE A 156 -5.18 -10.62 3.95
CA ILE A 156 -5.32 -11.52 5.11
C ILE A 156 -4.15 -11.34 6.08
N HIS A 157 -2.92 -11.31 5.59
CA HIS A 157 -1.73 -11.11 6.42
C HIS A 157 -1.76 -9.74 7.13
N TRP A 158 -2.25 -8.71 6.43
CA TRP A 158 -2.43 -7.39 7.01
C TRP A 158 -3.47 -7.38 8.13
N ASP A 159 -4.64 -8.00 7.90
CA ASP A 159 -5.70 -8.11 8.92
C ASP A 159 -5.22 -8.87 10.17
N GLU A 160 -4.46 -9.97 10.00
CA GLU A 160 -3.85 -10.71 11.12
C GLU A 160 -2.92 -9.83 11.96
N ALA A 161 -2.06 -9.02 11.31
CA ALA A 161 -1.17 -8.10 12.00
C ALA A 161 -1.94 -6.98 12.73
N LEU A 162 -2.98 -6.43 12.12
CA LEU A 162 -3.85 -5.43 12.76
C LEU A 162 -4.60 -6.01 13.97
N GLU A 163 -5.05 -7.27 13.89
CA GLU A 163 -5.67 -7.98 15.01
C GLU A 163 -4.69 -8.23 16.17
N HIS A 164 -3.41 -8.39 15.85
CA HIS A 164 -2.33 -8.49 16.84
C HIS A 164 -2.02 -7.13 17.51
N GLY A 165 -2.69 -6.06 17.11
CA GLY A 165 -2.53 -4.72 17.69
C GLY A 165 -1.36 -3.93 17.08
N ARG A 166 -0.87 -4.32 15.90
CA ARG A 166 0.19 -3.60 15.18
C ARG A 166 -0.44 -2.67 14.13
N PRO A 167 -0.23 -1.35 14.23
CA PRO A 167 -0.83 -0.36 13.31
C PRO A 167 -0.08 -0.29 11.98
N PHE A 168 0.11 -1.41 11.30
CA PHE A 168 0.77 -1.44 10.00
C PHE A 168 -0.07 -0.77 8.93
N PHE A 169 0.61 -0.06 8.05
CA PHE A 169 0.03 0.55 6.85
C PHE A 169 0.18 -0.37 5.64
N ALA A 170 -0.58 -0.09 4.56
CA ALA A 170 -0.63 -0.98 3.41
C ALA A 170 -0.52 -0.23 2.09
N LEU A 171 0.54 -0.53 1.33
CA LEU A 171 0.78 -0.04 -0.02
C LEU A 171 0.05 -0.91 -1.05
N ALA A 172 -0.30 -0.32 -2.19
CA ALA A 172 -0.64 -1.04 -3.42
C ALA A 172 0.35 -0.63 -4.52
N THR A 173 1.01 -1.62 -5.13
CA THR A 173 2.15 -1.42 -6.01
C THR A 173 2.08 -2.35 -7.21
N ASP A 174 2.92 -2.07 -8.21
CA ASP A 174 3.02 -2.91 -9.40
C ASP A 174 4.16 -3.93 -9.34
N ASP A 175 5.29 -3.59 -8.69
CA ASP A 175 6.52 -4.40 -8.74
C ASP A 175 6.94 -4.66 -10.20
N SER A 176 6.99 -3.54 -10.94
CA SER A 176 7.10 -3.59 -12.40
C SER A 176 8.53 -3.88 -12.83
N HIS A 177 8.70 -4.98 -13.55
CA HIS A 177 9.95 -5.38 -14.24
C HIS A 177 9.84 -5.18 -15.75
N HIS A 178 8.64 -5.28 -16.30
CA HIS A 178 8.31 -5.14 -17.72
C HIS A 178 7.21 -4.10 -17.92
N PRO A 179 7.51 -2.79 -17.87
CA PRO A 179 6.52 -1.72 -17.76
C PRO A 179 5.42 -1.70 -18.83
N GLY A 180 5.68 -2.28 -20.01
CA GLY A 180 4.64 -2.47 -21.02
C GLY A 180 3.61 -3.55 -20.69
N TYR A 181 3.87 -4.40 -19.70
CA TYR A 181 3.06 -5.55 -19.32
C TYR A 181 2.52 -5.48 -17.88
N ASP A 182 3.35 -5.04 -16.93
CA ASP A 182 3.10 -5.17 -15.50
C ASP A 182 3.01 -3.83 -14.75
N SER A 183 2.92 -2.68 -15.44
CA SER A 183 2.78 -1.36 -14.82
C SER A 183 1.40 -0.75 -14.98
N GLY A 184 1.03 0.13 -14.06
CA GLY A 184 -0.18 0.94 -14.14
C GLY A 184 -1.44 0.28 -13.59
N PHE A 185 -1.33 -0.90 -13.00
CA PHE A 185 -2.44 -1.66 -12.40
C PHE A 185 -2.74 -1.23 -10.97
N ALA A 186 -1.70 -0.84 -10.23
CA ALA A 186 -1.85 -0.38 -8.86
C ALA A 186 -1.19 0.97 -8.63
N SER A 187 -1.65 1.67 -7.61
CA SER A 187 -1.08 2.95 -7.19
C SER A 187 -1.29 3.15 -5.70
N THR A 188 -0.31 3.73 -5.03
CA THR A 188 -0.49 4.29 -3.69
C THR A 188 -0.76 5.78 -3.83
N TRP A 189 -1.93 6.22 -3.34
CA TRP A 189 -2.34 7.62 -3.36
C TRP A 189 -1.96 8.29 -2.06
N VAL A 190 -0.99 9.20 -2.13
CA VAL A 190 -0.39 9.85 -0.96
C VAL A 190 -0.92 11.27 -0.78
N ARG A 191 -1.35 11.61 0.45
CA ARG A 191 -1.86 12.94 0.80
C ARG A 191 -0.76 13.79 1.39
N VAL A 192 -0.37 14.87 0.71
CA VAL A 192 0.70 15.78 1.12
C VAL A 192 0.30 17.24 0.95
N ARG A 193 0.94 18.13 1.70
CA ARG A 193 0.77 19.58 1.49
C ARG A 193 1.52 20.09 0.28
N GLU A 194 2.67 19.47 -0.03
CA GLU A 194 3.53 19.82 -1.15
C GLU A 194 4.21 18.58 -1.73
N LYS A 195 4.52 18.58 -3.03
CA LYS A 195 5.17 17.48 -3.72
C LYS A 195 6.69 17.53 -3.50
N THR A 196 7.14 17.03 -2.34
CA THR A 196 8.56 16.87 -1.97
C THR A 196 8.82 15.47 -1.46
N GLN A 197 10.07 15.01 -1.55
CA GLN A 197 10.47 13.70 -1.02
C GLN A 197 10.14 13.58 0.46
N ASP A 198 10.51 14.57 1.28
CA ASP A 198 10.29 14.53 2.72
C ASP A 198 8.79 14.42 3.07
N ALA A 199 7.94 15.18 2.36
CA ALA A 199 6.49 15.12 2.58
C ALA A 199 5.90 13.73 2.22
N VAL A 200 6.39 13.10 1.15
CA VAL A 200 5.98 11.74 0.77
C VAL A 200 6.47 10.73 1.81
N LEU A 201 7.73 10.80 2.23
CA LEU A 201 8.28 9.88 3.24
C LEU A 201 7.56 10.04 4.59
N ASP A 202 7.24 11.26 5.01
CA ASP A 202 6.46 11.51 6.23
C ASP A 202 5.03 10.98 6.12
N ALA A 203 4.41 11.08 4.95
CA ALA A 203 3.11 10.50 4.70
C ALA A 203 3.15 8.96 4.78
N LEU A 204 4.21 8.32 4.25
CA LEU A 204 4.42 6.88 4.40
C LEU A 204 4.61 6.47 5.87
N ARG A 205 5.37 7.23 6.67
CA ARG A 205 5.55 6.97 8.11
C ARG A 205 4.27 7.13 8.94
N THR A 206 3.32 7.92 8.47
CA THR A 206 2.12 8.31 9.24
C THR A 206 0.81 7.76 8.71
N GLY A 207 0.84 6.97 7.61
CA GLY A 207 -0.33 6.37 7.00
C GLY A 207 -1.22 7.37 6.25
N MET A 208 -0.68 8.51 5.82
CA MET A 208 -1.39 9.56 5.08
C MET A 208 -1.55 9.20 3.60
N PHE A 209 -2.08 8.01 3.34
CA PHE A 209 -2.27 7.47 1.98
C PHE A 209 -3.32 6.36 1.98
N TYR A 210 -3.70 5.90 0.78
CA TYR A 210 -4.47 4.69 0.55
C TYR A 210 -3.96 3.97 -0.71
N GLY A 211 -4.13 2.64 -0.77
CA GLY A 211 -3.79 1.83 -1.94
C GLY A 211 -4.99 1.63 -2.87
N SER A 212 -4.75 1.50 -4.19
CA SER A 212 -5.82 1.21 -5.14
C SER A 212 -5.31 0.50 -6.40
N THR A 213 -6.13 -0.42 -6.91
CA THR A 213 -6.01 -1.02 -8.24
C THR A 213 -7.04 -0.45 -9.24
N GLY A 214 -7.72 0.65 -8.89
CA GLY A 214 -8.69 1.31 -9.77
C GLY A 214 -9.68 2.21 -9.03
N PRO A 215 -10.45 1.72 -8.06
CA PRO A 215 -11.44 2.52 -7.34
C PRO A 215 -10.81 3.70 -6.59
N GLU A 216 -11.55 4.81 -6.51
CA GLU A 216 -11.18 5.97 -5.70
C GLU A 216 -11.92 5.95 -4.37
N ILE A 217 -11.21 6.15 -3.27
CA ILE A 217 -11.79 6.57 -2.00
C ILE A 217 -11.73 8.11 -1.97
N ARG A 218 -12.90 8.74 -2.01
CA ARG A 218 -13.00 10.20 -2.10
C ARG A 218 -13.07 10.87 -0.74
N ASP A 219 -13.76 10.23 0.21
CA ASP A 219 -13.89 10.72 1.58
C ASP A 219 -14.20 9.58 2.55
N ILE A 220 -13.66 9.69 3.76
CA ILE A 220 -14.02 8.84 4.90
C ILE A 220 -14.24 9.74 6.12
N GLU A 221 -15.44 9.66 6.69
CA GLU A 221 -15.81 10.31 7.94
C GLU A 221 -16.03 9.26 9.01
N VAL A 222 -15.29 9.37 10.10
CA VAL A 222 -15.43 8.48 11.27
C VAL A 222 -16.20 9.19 12.35
N ASN A 223 -17.34 8.63 12.74
CA ASN A 223 -18.20 9.10 13.82
C ASN A 223 -18.17 8.09 14.99
N ASP A 224 -18.81 8.42 16.11
CA ASP A 224 -18.82 7.54 17.30
C ASP A 224 -19.44 6.16 17.03
N GLY A 225 -20.45 6.08 16.15
CA GLY A 225 -21.20 4.85 15.88
C GLY A 225 -21.11 4.34 14.43
N ASP A 226 -20.51 5.09 13.53
CA ASP A 226 -20.46 4.73 12.11
C ASP A 226 -19.23 5.29 11.37
N VAL A 227 -19.05 4.77 10.15
CA VAL A 227 -18.09 5.29 9.16
C VAL A 227 -18.86 5.59 7.88
N VAL A 228 -18.81 6.83 7.42
CA VAL A 228 -19.38 7.24 6.13
C VAL A 228 -18.28 7.29 5.09
N VAL A 229 -18.47 6.54 4.01
CA VAL A 229 -17.50 6.43 2.90
C VAL A 229 -18.11 7.00 1.64
N ARG A 230 -17.37 7.86 0.92
CA ARG A 230 -17.67 8.30 -0.44
C ARG A 230 -16.59 7.78 -1.39
N CYS A 231 -16.99 7.19 -2.50
CA CYS A 231 -16.05 6.53 -3.42
C CYS A 231 -16.47 6.71 -4.90
N SER A 232 -15.63 6.25 -5.82
CA SER A 232 -16.06 5.98 -7.19
C SER A 232 -17.13 4.87 -7.20
N PRO A 233 -17.90 4.69 -8.30
CA PRO A 233 -18.93 3.67 -8.37
C PRO A 233 -18.43 2.28 -7.96
N ALA A 234 -19.05 1.66 -6.95
CA ALA A 234 -18.61 0.43 -6.32
C ALA A 234 -19.70 -0.63 -6.23
N GLU A 235 -19.32 -1.88 -6.40
CA GLU A 235 -20.17 -3.05 -6.14
C GLU A 235 -20.34 -3.29 -4.64
N ALA A 236 -19.26 -3.01 -3.87
CA ALA A 236 -19.32 -3.13 -2.42
C ALA A 236 -18.38 -2.15 -1.71
N VAL A 237 -18.79 -1.74 -0.49
CA VAL A 237 -17.97 -0.98 0.45
C VAL A 237 -17.98 -1.72 1.78
N THR A 238 -16.79 -2.05 2.30
CA THR A 238 -16.64 -2.88 3.49
C THR A 238 -15.81 -2.15 4.55
N LEU A 239 -16.26 -2.21 5.79
CA LEU A 239 -15.49 -1.87 6.99
C LEU A 239 -15.01 -3.18 7.61
N TYR A 240 -13.71 -3.43 7.61
CA TYR A 240 -13.07 -4.53 8.32
C TYR A 240 -12.67 -4.05 9.71
N SER A 241 -12.96 -4.86 10.73
CA SER A 241 -12.72 -4.50 12.15
C SER A 241 -12.24 -5.67 13.01
N GLY A 242 -11.64 -6.65 12.37
CA GLY A 242 -11.05 -7.83 13.01
C GLY A 242 -12.00 -9.02 13.12
N ARG A 243 -11.46 -10.20 12.84
CA ARG A 243 -12.16 -11.50 12.86
C ARG A 243 -13.47 -11.44 12.06
N TRP A 244 -14.58 -11.71 12.73
CA TRP A 244 -15.94 -11.65 12.16
C TRP A 244 -16.58 -10.26 12.24
N ARG A 245 -15.91 -9.28 12.88
CA ARG A 245 -16.44 -7.93 13.05
C ARG A 245 -16.28 -7.12 11.78
N GLY A 246 -17.31 -6.39 11.41
CA GLY A 246 -17.30 -5.53 10.24
C GLY A 246 -18.69 -5.17 9.77
N ALA A 247 -18.76 -4.39 8.72
CA ALA A 247 -19.98 -4.00 8.04
C ALA A 247 -19.74 -3.97 6.54
N ARG A 248 -20.70 -4.39 5.73
CA ARG A 248 -20.57 -4.40 4.28
C ARG A 248 -21.86 -3.93 3.62
N ALA A 249 -21.77 -2.91 2.79
CA ALA A 249 -22.79 -2.50 1.84
C ALA A 249 -22.53 -3.15 0.48
N ASN A 250 -23.56 -3.70 -0.16
CA ASN A 250 -23.48 -4.34 -1.47
C ASN A 250 -24.51 -3.73 -2.43
N ALA A 251 -24.11 -3.41 -3.66
CA ALA A 251 -24.98 -2.79 -4.66
C ALA A 251 -26.09 -3.72 -5.13
N GLY A 252 -25.75 -4.97 -5.44
CA GLY A 252 -26.64 -5.97 -6.06
C GLY A 252 -27.27 -6.98 -5.11
N ARG A 253 -26.98 -6.93 -3.79
CA ARG A 253 -27.49 -7.88 -2.81
C ARG A 253 -28.07 -7.15 -1.59
N LEU A 254 -29.09 -7.74 -0.99
CA LEU A 254 -29.51 -7.34 0.35
C LEU A 254 -28.37 -7.64 1.31
N GLY A 255 -27.78 -6.60 1.89
CA GLY A 255 -26.83 -6.73 3.00
C GLY A 255 -27.54 -7.20 4.27
N TYR A 256 -26.78 -7.48 5.32
CA TYR A 256 -27.35 -7.66 6.66
C TYR A 256 -27.98 -6.34 7.09
N PRO A 257 -29.32 -6.29 7.27
CA PRO A 257 -29.99 -5.11 7.77
C PRO A 257 -29.37 -4.78 9.15
N ASN A 258 -29.18 -3.52 9.45
CA ASN A 258 -28.59 -2.95 10.67
C ASN A 258 -27.05 -2.85 10.72
N HIS A 259 -26.30 -3.31 9.71
CA HIS A 259 -24.84 -3.16 9.70
C HIS A 259 -24.35 -2.12 8.69
N SER A 260 -25.18 -1.77 7.70
CA SER A 260 -24.85 -0.76 6.69
C SER A 260 -26.09 -0.11 6.08
N GLU A 261 -25.90 1.09 5.52
CA GLU A 261 -26.89 1.82 4.74
C GLU A 261 -26.22 2.36 3.47
N ILE A 262 -26.86 2.19 2.32
CA ILE A 262 -26.41 2.84 1.08
C ILE A 262 -27.06 4.22 1.04
N ILE A 263 -26.21 5.26 1.06
CA ILE A 263 -26.66 6.67 1.09
C ILE A 263 -26.90 7.17 -0.33
N GLU A 264 -25.97 6.84 -1.27
CA GLU A 264 -26.03 7.32 -2.66
C GLU A 264 -25.67 6.20 -3.61
N ARG A 265 -26.29 6.23 -4.80
CA ARG A 265 -25.98 5.36 -5.94
C ARG A 265 -25.83 6.20 -7.21
N ASP A 266 -25.07 5.69 -8.16
CA ASP A 266 -25.06 6.22 -9.52
C ASP A 266 -26.26 5.71 -10.35
N ASP A 267 -26.31 6.11 -11.63
CA ASP A 267 -27.39 5.72 -12.55
C ASP A 267 -27.42 4.21 -12.88
N ASP A 268 -26.29 3.51 -12.71
CA ASP A 268 -26.15 2.06 -12.87
C ASP A 268 -26.46 1.28 -11.59
N GLY A 269 -26.81 1.97 -10.51
CA GLY A 269 -27.16 1.40 -9.21
C GLY A 269 -25.94 1.03 -8.35
N LEU A 270 -24.73 1.40 -8.75
CA LEU A 270 -23.52 1.20 -7.95
C LEU A 270 -23.45 2.18 -6.78
N ILE A 271 -22.76 1.77 -5.73
CA ILE A 271 -22.61 2.57 -4.51
C ILE A 271 -21.61 3.71 -4.75
N THR A 272 -22.02 4.94 -4.46
CA THR A 272 -21.13 6.11 -4.43
C THR A 272 -20.98 6.70 -3.04
N ALA A 273 -21.91 6.38 -2.13
CA ALA A 273 -21.78 6.66 -0.70
C ALA A 273 -22.46 5.60 0.15
N ALA A 274 -21.82 5.17 1.22
CA ALA A 274 -22.33 4.21 2.19
C ALA A 274 -22.02 4.62 3.63
N ARG A 275 -22.93 4.28 4.54
CA ARG A 275 -22.73 4.32 5.99
C ARG A 275 -22.53 2.90 6.48
N LEU A 276 -21.44 2.66 7.21
CA LEU A 276 -21.05 1.37 7.76
C LEU A 276 -21.07 1.49 9.28
N PHE A 277 -21.92 0.72 9.97
CA PHE A 277 -22.04 0.80 11.41
C PHE A 277 -20.82 0.16 12.08
N ARG A 278 -20.22 0.91 13.01
CA ARG A 278 -19.01 0.48 13.71
C ARG A 278 -19.37 -0.65 14.69
N PRO A 279 -18.71 -1.83 14.58
CA PRO A 279 -18.93 -2.89 15.55
C PRO A 279 -18.46 -2.49 16.95
N TYR A 280 -19.16 -2.97 17.97
CA TYR A 280 -18.75 -2.79 19.37
C TYR A 280 -17.40 -3.47 19.63
N GLU A 281 -16.51 -2.81 20.39
CA GLU A 281 -15.16 -3.29 20.71
C GLU A 281 -14.34 -3.68 19.47
N ALA A 282 -14.45 -2.91 18.39
CA ALA A 282 -13.67 -3.10 17.18
C ALA A 282 -12.18 -2.73 17.42
N PRO A 283 -11.23 -3.70 17.35
CA PRO A 283 -9.82 -3.42 17.64
C PRO A 283 -9.16 -2.50 16.61
N TYR A 284 -9.66 -2.48 15.38
CA TYR A 284 -9.25 -1.55 14.33
C TYR A 284 -10.41 -1.29 13.37
N GLY A 285 -10.24 -0.37 12.45
CA GLY A 285 -11.16 -0.16 11.34
C GLY A 285 -10.43 0.27 10.09
N ARG A 286 -10.59 -0.47 9.00
CA ARG A 286 -10.15 -0.10 7.67
C ARG A 286 -11.26 -0.28 6.64
N VAL A 287 -11.25 0.54 5.60
CA VAL A 287 -12.25 0.49 4.53
C VAL A 287 -11.65 -0.18 3.30
N GLU A 288 -12.46 -1.03 2.65
CA GLU A 288 -12.20 -1.58 1.33
C GLU A 288 -13.36 -1.24 0.40
N VAL A 289 -13.03 -0.72 -0.78
CA VAL A 289 -13.97 -0.45 -1.87
C VAL A 289 -13.70 -1.45 -2.99
N LEU A 290 -14.74 -2.14 -3.45
CA LEU A 290 -14.68 -3.10 -4.55
C LEU A 290 -15.51 -2.59 -5.72
N ASP A 291 -14.90 -2.45 -6.90
CA ASP A 291 -15.63 -2.10 -8.12
C ASP A 291 -16.25 -3.34 -8.81
N ARG A 292 -17.00 -3.09 -9.88
CA ARG A 292 -17.66 -4.15 -10.67
C ARG A 292 -16.66 -5.04 -11.42
N SER A 293 -15.46 -4.55 -11.69
CA SER A 293 -14.40 -5.29 -12.39
C SER A 293 -13.56 -6.16 -11.46
N GLY A 294 -13.78 -6.07 -10.15
CA GLY A 294 -13.01 -6.79 -9.14
C GLY A 294 -11.79 -6.01 -8.60
N ASN A 295 -11.57 -4.79 -9.06
CA ASN A 295 -10.52 -3.94 -8.53
C ASN A 295 -10.89 -3.42 -7.14
N LYS A 296 -9.88 -3.13 -6.32
CA LYS A 296 -10.05 -2.74 -4.93
C LYS A 296 -9.32 -1.45 -4.59
N ALA A 297 -9.82 -0.75 -3.58
CA ALA A 297 -9.07 0.29 -2.90
C ALA A 297 -9.12 0.05 -1.38
N TRP A 298 -8.01 0.31 -0.69
CA TRP A 298 -7.83 0.02 0.74
C TRP A 298 -7.40 1.27 1.49
N SER A 299 -8.21 1.73 2.45
CA SER A 299 -7.74 2.75 3.39
C SER A 299 -6.78 2.14 4.40
N ASN A 300 -5.83 2.93 4.89
CA ASN A 300 -5.10 2.58 6.10
C ASN A 300 -6.05 2.52 7.32
N PRO A 301 -5.63 1.90 8.45
CA PRO A 301 -6.43 1.85 9.66
C PRO A 301 -6.85 3.26 10.11
N LEU A 302 -8.15 3.46 10.28
CA LEU A 302 -8.76 4.70 10.73
C LEU A 302 -8.62 4.87 12.25
N TRP A 303 -8.56 3.75 12.96
CA TRP A 303 -8.22 3.60 14.37
C TRP A 303 -7.58 2.25 14.62
N THR A 304 -6.81 2.13 15.69
CA THR A 304 -6.32 0.90 16.29
C THR A 304 -6.56 0.96 17.79
N ALA A 305 -6.80 -0.20 18.44
CA ALA A 305 -7.03 -0.27 19.89
C ALA A 305 -5.73 -0.08 20.67
#